data_e236c3747732c7446fe9d106ae5858f5
#
_entry.id   e236c3747732c7446fe9d106ae5858f5
#
_cell.length_a   1.000
_cell.length_b   1.000
_cell.length_c   1.000
_cell.angle_alpha   90.00
_cell.angle_beta   90.00
_cell.angle_gamma   90.00
#
_symmetry.space_group_name_H-M   'P 1'
#
loop_
_entity.id
_entity.type
_entity.pdbx_description
1 polymer ?
#
loop_
_entity_poly.entity_id
_entity_poly.type
_entity_poly.pdbx_seq_one_letter_code
_entity_poly.pdbx_strand_id
1 'polypeptide(L)'
;MLHLYDTATRSVRERALREPGKVTIYLCGPTVYGPPHLGHGRATLVYDILRRYLVWTGLEVRLVSNITDIEDKIIERALREGRPWQDLSLIHI
;
A
#
# COMPACT_ATOMS: atom_id res chain seq x y z
N MET A 1 22.09 -0.14 -9.17
CA MET A 1 20.77 0.50 -9.39
C MET A 1 19.66 -0.47 -9.10
N LEU A 2 18.55 0.00 -8.57
CA LEU A 2 17.43 -0.87 -8.19
C LEU A 2 16.60 -1.25 -9.42
N HIS A 3 16.42 -2.54 -9.60
CA HIS A 3 15.56 -3.10 -10.64
C HIS A 3 14.33 -3.70 -9.98
N LEU A 4 13.16 -3.36 -10.48
CA LEU A 4 11.88 -3.85 -9.98
C LEU A 4 11.07 -4.47 -11.11
N TYR A 5 10.28 -5.47 -10.77
CA TYR A 5 9.32 -6.03 -11.72
C TYR A 5 8.16 -5.03 -11.93
N ASP A 6 7.94 -4.67 -13.17
CA ASP A 6 6.86 -3.78 -13.58
C ASP A 6 5.75 -4.61 -14.23
N THR A 7 4.59 -4.64 -13.59
CA THR A 7 3.44 -5.40 -14.05
C THR A 7 2.90 -4.87 -15.37
N ALA A 8 2.98 -3.57 -15.61
CA ALA A 8 2.49 -2.96 -16.85
C ALA A 8 3.29 -3.43 -18.07
N THR A 9 4.60 -3.53 -17.93
CA THR A 9 5.49 -3.99 -19.01
C THR A 9 5.82 -5.48 -18.92
N ARG A 10 5.42 -6.14 -17.83
CA ARG A 10 5.72 -7.56 -17.53
C ARG A 10 7.22 -7.88 -17.59
N SER A 11 8.04 -6.97 -17.11
CA SER A 11 9.50 -7.12 -17.14
C SER A 11 10.15 -6.48 -15.92
N VAL A 12 11.36 -6.98 -15.59
CA VAL A 12 12.20 -6.33 -14.58
C VAL A 12 12.87 -5.12 -15.24
N ARG A 13 12.70 -3.97 -14.67
CA ARG A 13 13.19 -2.70 -15.19
C ARG A 13 13.96 -1.91 -14.14
N GLU A 14 14.94 -1.17 -14.61
CA GLU A 14 15.56 -0.15 -13.80
C GLU A 14 14.57 0.96 -13.48
N ARG A 15 14.59 1.42 -12.25
CA ARG A 15 13.69 2.45 -11.79
C ARG A 15 14.10 3.81 -12.33
N ALA A 16 13.27 4.41 -13.17
CA ALA A 16 13.43 5.79 -13.60
C ALA A 16 12.86 6.73 -12.54
N LEU A 17 13.65 7.71 -12.11
CA LEU A 17 13.22 8.73 -11.17
C LEU A 17 12.62 9.93 -11.93
N ARG A 18 11.51 10.45 -11.43
CA ARG A 18 10.89 11.65 -11.96
C ARG A 18 11.76 12.90 -11.68
N GLU A 19 12.36 12.94 -10.49
CA GLU A 19 13.32 13.96 -10.08
C GLU A 19 14.60 13.27 -9.64
N PRO A 20 15.79 13.75 -10.07
CA PRO A 20 17.06 13.20 -9.61
C PRO A 20 17.18 13.27 -8.09
N GLY A 21 17.59 12.16 -7.47
CA GLY A 21 17.81 12.08 -6.03
C GLY A 21 16.56 11.94 -5.17
N LYS A 22 15.36 11.97 -5.76
CA LYS A 22 14.09 11.87 -5.03
C LYS A 22 13.23 10.72 -5.51
N VAL A 23 12.66 9.98 -4.58
CA VAL A 23 11.72 8.89 -4.83
C VAL A 23 10.43 9.13 -4.08
N THR A 24 9.32 9.11 -4.79
CA THR A 24 8.00 9.10 -4.18
C THR A 24 7.34 7.75 -4.44
N ILE A 25 6.89 7.10 -3.37
CA ILE A 25 6.19 5.82 -3.43
C ILE A 25 4.78 6.03 -2.92
N TYR A 26 3.79 5.67 -3.74
CA TYR A 26 2.41 5.58 -3.30
C TYR A 26 2.04 4.12 -3.12
N LEU A 27 1.62 3.76 -1.92
CA LEU A 27 1.24 2.42 -1.55
C LEU A 27 -0.24 2.35 -1.23
N CYS A 28 -0.97 1.44 -1.89
CA CYS A 28 -2.32 1.12 -1.48
C CYS A 28 -2.29 0.41 -0.13
N GLY A 29 -2.86 1.07 0.88
CA GLY A 29 -2.95 0.54 2.23
C GLY A 29 -4.09 -0.45 2.41
N PRO A 30 -4.31 -0.93 3.63
CA PRO A 30 -5.33 -1.92 3.93
C PRO A 30 -6.74 -1.37 3.77
N THR A 31 -7.66 -2.26 3.40
CA THR A 31 -9.11 -2.02 3.50
C THR A 31 -9.56 -2.45 4.90
N VAL A 32 -10.24 -1.55 5.63
CA VAL A 32 -10.53 -1.71 7.07
C VAL A 32 -11.86 -2.43 7.34
N TYR A 33 -12.13 -3.53 6.66
CA TYR A 33 -13.34 -4.34 6.86
C TYR A 33 -13.18 -5.47 7.88
N GLY A 34 -12.02 -5.60 8.48
CA GLY A 34 -11.70 -6.60 9.49
C GLY A 34 -10.35 -6.33 10.16
N PRO A 35 -10.02 -7.05 11.24
CA PRO A 35 -8.74 -6.92 11.91
C PRO A 35 -7.57 -7.20 10.94
N PRO A 36 -6.44 -6.50 11.09
CA PRO A 36 -5.26 -6.80 10.30
C PRO A 36 -4.71 -8.19 10.64
N HIS A 37 -4.12 -8.85 9.66
CA HIS A 37 -3.48 -10.14 9.83
C HIS A 37 -2.03 -10.10 9.36
N LEU A 38 -1.31 -11.22 9.51
CA LEU A 38 0.11 -11.33 9.18
C LEU A 38 0.44 -10.93 7.74
N GLY A 39 -0.46 -11.19 6.78
CA GLY A 39 -0.29 -10.77 5.39
C GLY A 39 -0.21 -9.25 5.23
N HIS A 40 -1.00 -8.49 5.98
CA HIS A 40 -0.91 -7.02 6.01
C HIS A 40 0.43 -6.56 6.57
N GLY A 41 0.90 -7.19 7.67
CA GLY A 41 2.21 -6.91 8.25
C GLY A 41 3.35 -7.20 7.28
N ARG A 42 3.29 -8.31 6.54
CA ARG A 42 4.28 -8.65 5.51
C ARG A 42 4.38 -7.57 4.43
N ALA A 43 3.25 -7.15 3.90
CA ALA A 43 3.22 -6.09 2.87
C ALA A 43 3.85 -4.79 3.39
N THR A 44 3.49 -4.37 4.60
CA THR A 44 4.05 -3.18 5.24
C THR A 44 5.56 -3.28 5.42
N LEU A 45 6.07 -4.44 5.87
CA LEU A 45 7.50 -4.66 6.06
C LEU A 45 8.28 -4.62 4.74
N VAL A 46 7.77 -5.19 3.67
CA VAL A 46 8.41 -5.14 2.35
C VAL A 46 8.64 -3.70 1.90
N TYR A 47 7.64 -2.85 2.03
CA TYR A 47 7.76 -1.45 1.63
C TYR A 47 8.61 -0.62 2.60
N ASP A 48 8.61 -0.95 3.89
CA ASP A 48 9.52 -0.31 4.84
C ASP A 48 10.99 -0.65 4.55
N ILE A 49 11.28 -1.90 4.22
CA ILE A 49 12.63 -2.32 3.81
C ILE A 49 13.03 -1.61 2.52
N LEU A 50 12.15 -1.53 1.53
CA LEU A 50 12.41 -0.80 0.29
C LEU A 50 12.74 0.67 0.56
N ARG A 51 11.95 1.34 1.39
CA ARG A 51 12.18 2.72 1.80
C ARG A 51 13.55 2.90 2.44
N ARG A 52 13.87 2.06 3.41
CA ARG A 52 15.15 2.12 4.13
C ARG A 52 16.34 1.87 3.21
N TYR A 53 16.21 0.91 2.31
CA TYR A 53 17.24 0.62 1.31
C TYR A 53 17.50 1.84 0.41
N LEU A 54 16.45 2.46 -0.12
CA LEU A 54 16.57 3.63 -0.98
C LEU A 54 17.18 4.83 -0.24
N VAL A 55 16.82 5.06 1.03
CA VAL A 55 17.46 6.08 1.86
C VAL A 55 18.94 5.77 2.07
N TRP A 56 19.28 4.51 2.34
CA TRP A 56 20.66 4.08 2.50
C TRP A 56 21.49 4.30 1.23
N THR A 57 20.89 4.19 0.04
CA THR A 57 21.56 4.51 -1.23
C THR A 57 21.74 6.01 -1.48
N GLY A 58 21.28 6.87 -0.58
CA GLY A 58 21.45 8.32 -0.68
C GLY A 58 20.27 9.07 -1.29
N LEU A 59 19.15 8.41 -1.51
CA LEU A 59 17.95 9.03 -2.07
C LEU A 59 17.07 9.64 -0.96
N GLU A 60 16.42 10.76 -1.29
CA GLU A 60 15.32 11.29 -0.50
C GLU A 60 14.04 10.52 -0.84
N VAL A 61 13.43 9.87 0.15
CA VAL A 61 12.28 8.99 -0.08
C VAL A 61 11.05 9.53 0.64
N ARG A 62 9.98 9.70 -0.11
CA ARG A 62 8.66 10.01 0.40
C ARG A 62 7.74 8.81 0.17
N LEU A 63 7.29 8.19 1.24
CA LEU A 63 6.32 7.09 1.20
C LEU A 63 4.97 7.60 1.67
N VAL A 64 3.97 7.44 0.83
CA VAL A 64 2.57 7.79 1.12
C VAL A 64 1.73 6.54 1.00
N SER A 65 0.94 6.27 2.03
CA SER A 65 -0.01 5.16 2.04
C SER A 65 -1.39 5.66 2.37
N ASN A 66 -2.41 5.08 1.74
CA ASN A 66 -3.80 5.31 2.13
C ASN A 66 -4.29 4.24 3.10
N ILE A 67 -5.45 4.50 3.69
CA ILE A 67 -6.27 3.50 4.37
C ILE A 67 -7.64 3.57 3.71
N THR A 68 -8.10 2.44 3.16
CA THR A 68 -9.36 2.40 2.44
C THR A 68 -10.51 2.14 3.40
N ASP A 69 -11.34 3.16 3.62
CA ASP A 69 -12.49 3.13 4.52
C ASP A 69 -13.79 2.74 3.82
N ILE A 70 -13.97 3.19 2.58
CA ILE A 70 -15.14 2.88 1.74
C ILE A 70 -14.66 2.19 0.47
N GLU A 71 -15.18 0.99 0.23
CA GLU A 71 -14.77 0.19 -0.92
C GLU A 71 -15.78 -0.96 -1.11
N ASP A 72 -15.83 -1.53 -2.32
CA ASP A 72 -16.81 -2.55 -2.69
C ASP A 72 -16.85 -3.74 -1.74
N LYS A 73 -15.71 -4.21 -1.25
CA LYS A 73 -15.64 -5.34 -0.32
C LYS A 73 -16.30 -5.06 1.02
N ILE A 74 -16.21 -3.82 1.50
CA ILE A 74 -16.89 -3.39 2.74
C ILE A 74 -18.40 -3.39 2.48
N ILE A 75 -18.84 -2.83 1.37
CA ILE A 75 -20.26 -2.75 0.99
C ILE A 75 -20.83 -4.14 0.78
N GLU A 76 -20.16 -5.02 0.04
CA GLU A 76 -20.60 -6.40 -0.19
C GLU A 76 -20.74 -7.18 1.11
N ARG A 77 -19.77 -7.04 2.01
CA ARG A 77 -19.82 -7.69 3.31
C ARG A 77 -20.97 -7.14 4.17
N ALA A 78 -21.19 -5.83 4.17
CA ALA A 78 -22.29 -5.20 4.87
C ALA A 78 -23.65 -5.71 4.38
N LEU A 79 -23.84 -5.83 3.08
CA LEU A 79 -25.05 -6.40 2.48
C LEU A 79 -25.25 -7.87 2.90
N ARG A 80 -24.17 -8.66 2.92
CA ARG A 80 -24.22 -10.08 3.31
C ARG A 80 -24.59 -10.26 4.77
N GLU A 81 -24.07 -9.40 5.66
CA GLU A 81 -24.31 -9.45 7.10
C GLU A 81 -25.57 -8.67 7.53
N GLY A 82 -26.24 -7.96 6.61
CA GLY A 82 -27.45 -7.20 6.88
C GLY A 82 -27.26 -6.04 7.85
N ARG A 83 -26.09 -5.39 7.82
CA ARG A 83 -25.78 -4.23 8.67
C ARG A 83 -25.13 -3.08 7.87
N PRO A 84 -25.17 -1.84 8.43
CA PRO A 84 -24.54 -0.71 7.76
C PRO A 84 -23.03 -0.92 7.56
N TRP A 85 -22.48 -0.42 6.43
CA TRP A 85 -21.04 -0.53 6.14
C TRP A 85 -20.17 0.20 7.17
N GLN A 86 -20.70 1.24 7.81
CA GLN A 86 -20.04 1.99 8.86
C GLN A 86 -19.67 1.12 10.06
N ASP A 87 -20.50 0.12 10.37
CA ASP A 87 -20.26 -0.80 11.49
C ASP A 87 -19.15 -1.82 11.17
N LEU A 88 -18.83 -2.00 9.89
CA LEU A 88 -17.76 -2.89 9.44
C LEU A 88 -16.41 -2.20 9.35
N SER A 89 -16.41 -0.92 9.06
CA SER A 89 -15.17 -0.15 8.95
C SER A 89 -14.54 0.02 10.33
N LEU A 90 -13.28 -0.39 10.46
CA LEU A 90 -12.56 -0.32 11.73
C LEU A 90 -12.12 1.11 12.11
N ILE A 91 -12.15 2.04 11.18
CA ILE A 91 -11.74 3.44 11.43
C ILE A 91 -12.92 4.41 11.40
N HIS A 92 -14.08 3.96 10.95
CA HIS A 92 -15.28 4.79 10.91
C HIS A 92 -15.95 4.81 12.29
N ILE A 93 -16.12 6.00 12.81
CA ILE A 93 -16.68 6.21 14.16
C ILE A 93 -18.10 6.80 14.06
#